data_95175f3661ec6eba6908f25899178467
#
_entry.id   95175f3661ec6eba6908f25899178467
#
_cell.length_a   1.000
_cell.length_b   1.000
_cell.length_c   1.000
_cell.angle_alpha   90.00
_cell.angle_beta   90.00
_cell.angle_gamma   90.00
#
_symmetry.space_group_name_H-M   'P 1'
#
loop_
_entity.id
_entity.type
_entity.pdbx_description
1 polymer ?
#
loop_
_entity_poly.entity_id
_entity_poly.type
_entity_poly.pdbx_seq_one_letter_code
_entity_poly.pdbx_strand_id
1 'polypeptide(L)'
;MLSEYAPNLKNAILFRKVLTPLDLETTYGLPEGNPNYGEMTLDQFLHMRPVPGWTQYGIPVPGLFLCGAGTHPGGVTGANGYNAARVMLKRSS
;
A
#
# COMPACT_ATOMS: atom_id res chain seq x y z
N MET A 1 -15.58 -16.41 17.75
CA MET A 1 -15.87 -16.19 16.32
C MET A 1 -15.11 -17.18 15.45
N LEU A 2 -13.83 -16.99 15.11
CA LEU A 2 -13.09 -18.01 14.32
C LEU A 2 -12.99 -19.38 15.02
N SER A 3 -12.89 -19.42 16.33
CA SER A 3 -12.82 -20.66 17.10
C SER A 3 -14.11 -21.49 17.07
N GLU A 4 -15.21 -20.95 16.59
CA GLU A 4 -16.46 -21.70 16.34
C GLU A 4 -16.33 -22.62 15.13
N TYR A 5 -15.55 -22.18 14.13
CA TYR A 5 -15.28 -22.90 12.89
C TYR A 5 -13.99 -23.72 12.96
N ALA A 6 -13.05 -23.30 13.78
CA ALA A 6 -11.76 -23.96 13.98
C ALA A 6 -11.49 -24.12 15.50
N PRO A 7 -12.04 -25.16 16.17
CA PRO A 7 -11.95 -25.30 17.62
C PRO A 7 -10.52 -25.40 18.17
N ASN A 8 -9.58 -25.88 17.37
CA ASN A 8 -8.17 -26.01 17.73
C ASN A 8 -7.37 -24.72 17.58
N LEU A 9 -7.97 -23.65 17.09
CA LEU A 9 -7.28 -22.38 16.80
C LEU A 9 -6.60 -21.79 18.03
N LYS A 10 -7.31 -21.78 19.16
CA LYS A 10 -6.79 -21.21 20.43
C LYS A 10 -5.49 -21.89 20.88
N ASN A 11 -5.41 -23.22 20.72
CA ASN A 11 -4.25 -24.01 21.11
C ASN A 11 -3.13 -23.97 20.08
N ALA A 12 -3.44 -23.58 18.84
CA ALA A 12 -2.48 -23.48 17.74
C ALA A 12 -1.75 -22.12 17.69
N ILE A 13 -2.22 -21.13 18.46
CA ILE A 13 -1.60 -19.79 18.47
C ILE A 13 -0.28 -19.87 19.25
N LEU A 14 0.83 -19.69 18.55
CA LEU A 14 2.17 -19.63 19.17
C LEU A 14 2.50 -18.20 19.61
N PHE A 15 2.10 -17.20 18.81
CA PHE A 15 2.39 -15.81 19.06
C PHE A 15 1.33 -14.90 18.40
N ARG A 16 1.07 -13.74 19.00
CA ARG A 16 0.22 -12.73 18.40
C ARG A 16 0.78 -11.34 18.70
N LYS A 17 0.62 -10.43 17.75
CA LYS A 17 0.93 -9.02 17.92
C LYS A 17 -0.30 -8.22 17.54
N VAL A 18 -0.67 -7.27 18.40
CA VAL A 18 -1.78 -6.34 18.15
C VAL A 18 -1.19 -4.97 17.86
N LEU A 19 -1.55 -4.40 16.72
CA LEU A 19 -1.15 -3.04 16.35
C LEU A 19 -2.41 -2.18 16.20
N THR A 20 -2.41 -1.06 16.89
CA THR A 20 -3.45 -0.04 16.74
C THR A 20 -3.05 0.96 15.64
N PRO A 21 -3.99 1.77 15.11
CA PRO A 21 -3.64 2.84 14.19
C PRO A 21 -2.58 3.79 14.75
N LEU A 22 -2.61 4.06 16.05
CA LEU A 22 -1.61 4.89 16.71
C LEU A 22 -0.22 4.22 16.66
N ASP A 23 -0.15 2.92 16.87
CA ASP A 23 1.11 2.17 16.78
C ASP A 23 1.69 2.21 15.36
N LEU A 24 0.83 2.12 14.35
CA LEU A 24 1.24 2.24 12.95
C LEU A 24 1.77 3.64 12.63
N GLU A 25 1.13 4.66 13.15
CA GLU A 25 1.58 6.04 12.97
C GLU A 25 2.92 6.29 13.64
N THR A 26 3.09 5.87 14.90
CA THR A 26 4.33 6.09 15.66
C THR A 26 5.49 5.24 15.17
N THR A 27 5.25 4.01 14.72
CA THR A 27 6.30 3.07 14.29
C THR A 27 6.72 3.28 12.85
N TYR A 28 5.76 3.53 11.96
CA TYR A 28 5.98 3.59 10.51
C TYR A 28 5.76 4.98 9.91
N GLY A 29 5.28 5.95 10.69
CA GLY A 29 5.00 7.30 10.20
C GLY A 29 3.80 7.37 9.25
N LEU A 30 2.89 6.40 9.32
CA LEU A 30 1.69 6.40 8.47
C LEU A 30 0.67 7.42 8.98
N PRO A 31 0.20 8.38 8.16
CA PRO A 31 -0.81 9.34 8.59
C PRO A 31 -2.06 8.63 9.14
N GLU A 32 -2.42 8.94 10.39
CA GLU A 32 -3.54 8.32 11.11
C GLU A 32 -3.50 6.78 11.14
N GLY A 33 -2.33 6.18 10.93
CA GLY A 33 -2.14 4.75 10.88
C GLY A 33 -2.77 4.06 9.67
N ASN A 34 -3.00 4.80 8.59
CA ASN A 34 -3.66 4.28 7.40
C ASN A 34 -2.62 3.68 6.42
N PRO A 35 -2.64 2.34 6.18
CA PRO A 35 -1.71 1.70 5.26
C PRO A 35 -1.90 2.11 3.80
N ASN A 36 -3.02 2.73 3.45
CA ASN A 36 -3.29 3.22 2.09
C ASN A 36 -2.78 4.64 1.85
N TYR A 37 -2.04 5.23 2.79
CA TYR A 37 -1.52 6.60 2.72
C TYR A 37 -2.61 7.67 2.60
N GLY A 38 -3.71 7.47 3.29
CA GLY A 38 -4.82 8.42 3.35
C GLY A 38 -6.15 7.82 2.91
N GLU A 39 -7.15 8.66 2.84
CA GLU A 39 -8.50 8.25 2.51
C GLU A 39 -8.63 7.82 1.05
N MET A 40 -9.35 6.73 0.80
CA MET A 40 -9.59 6.20 -0.55
C MET A 40 -10.86 6.81 -1.14
N THR A 41 -10.87 8.13 -1.28
CA THR A 41 -11.94 8.86 -1.97
C THR A 41 -11.71 8.88 -3.48
N LEU A 42 -12.71 9.32 -4.26
CA LEU A 42 -12.61 9.33 -5.73
C LEU A 42 -11.46 10.18 -6.25
N ASP A 43 -11.10 11.25 -5.54
CA ASP A 43 -9.96 12.11 -5.87
C ASP A 43 -8.60 11.51 -5.46
N GLN A 44 -8.60 10.37 -4.75
CA GLN A 44 -7.42 9.67 -4.27
C GLN A 44 -7.37 8.22 -4.75
N PHE A 45 -8.10 7.88 -5.81
CA PHE A 45 -8.23 6.51 -6.28
C PHE A 45 -7.82 6.39 -7.76
N LEU A 46 -7.36 5.22 -8.16
CA LEU A 46 -6.97 4.89 -9.53
C LEU A 46 -6.01 5.93 -10.15
N HIS A 47 -6.42 6.54 -11.26
CA HIS A 47 -5.60 7.50 -12.02
C HIS A 47 -5.41 8.86 -11.34
N MET A 48 -6.05 9.08 -10.20
CA MET A 48 -5.85 10.27 -9.37
C MET A 48 -4.63 10.16 -8.44
N ARG A 49 -4.06 8.96 -8.31
CA ARG A 49 -2.87 8.73 -7.46
C ARG A 49 -1.58 8.69 -8.28
N PRO A 50 -0.46 9.27 -7.78
CA PRO A 50 -0.36 10.16 -6.59
C PRO A 50 -1.03 11.51 -6.83
N VAL A 51 -0.99 11.98 -8.05
CA VAL A 51 -1.69 13.17 -8.55
C VAL A 51 -2.05 12.91 -10.01
N PRO A 52 -3.08 13.58 -10.56
CA PRO A 52 -3.40 13.43 -11.98
C PRO A 52 -2.19 13.71 -12.87
N GLY A 53 -1.98 12.84 -13.85
CA GLY A 53 -0.84 12.93 -14.77
C GLY A 53 0.39 12.14 -14.36
N TRP A 54 0.51 11.69 -13.11
CA TRP A 54 1.68 10.91 -12.63
C TRP A 54 1.38 9.43 -12.37
N THR A 55 0.37 8.91 -13.04
CA THR A 55 -0.07 7.50 -12.87
C THR A 55 0.90 6.49 -13.48
N GLN A 56 1.86 6.92 -14.27
CA GLN A 56 2.86 6.07 -14.91
C GLN A 56 4.13 5.87 -14.06
N TYR A 57 4.02 6.10 -12.75
CA TYR A 57 5.08 5.85 -11.75
C TYR A 57 6.34 6.72 -11.87
N GLY A 58 6.54 7.41 -12.98
CA GLY A 58 7.62 8.37 -13.16
C GLY A 58 7.21 9.76 -12.65
N ILE A 59 8.16 10.47 -12.07
CA ILE A 59 7.97 11.85 -11.61
C ILE A 59 8.94 12.77 -12.38
N PRO A 60 8.82 14.13 -12.25
CA PRO A 60 9.68 15.06 -12.99
C PRO A 60 11.17 15.00 -12.66
N VAL A 61 11.60 14.11 -11.76
CA VAL A 61 13.01 13.90 -11.46
C VAL A 61 13.52 12.73 -12.31
N PRO A 62 14.51 12.95 -13.21
CA PRO A 62 15.03 11.88 -14.07
C PRO A 62 15.56 10.69 -13.27
N GLY A 63 15.17 9.49 -13.68
CA GLY A 63 15.60 8.24 -13.05
C GLY A 63 14.90 7.89 -11.74
N LEU A 64 13.97 8.71 -11.27
CA LEU A 64 13.22 8.44 -10.04
C LEU A 64 11.80 7.99 -10.34
N PHE A 65 11.38 6.93 -9.67
CA PHE A 65 10.05 6.34 -9.81
C PHE A 65 9.41 6.17 -8.44
N LEU A 66 8.09 6.29 -8.41
CA LEU A 66 7.29 6.02 -7.21
C LEU A 66 6.62 4.66 -7.33
N CYS A 67 6.50 3.96 -6.20
CA CYS A 67 5.72 2.72 -6.11
C CYS A 67 5.07 2.62 -4.74
N GLY A 68 4.23 1.59 -4.55
CA GLY A 68 3.56 1.36 -3.28
C GLY A 68 2.14 1.89 -3.23
N ALA A 69 1.51 1.84 -2.07
CA ALA A 69 0.10 2.13 -1.87
C ALA A 69 -0.31 3.57 -2.22
N GLY A 70 0.63 4.50 -2.20
CA GLY A 70 0.39 5.89 -2.57
C GLY A 70 0.34 6.17 -4.07
N THR A 71 0.60 5.16 -4.92
CA THR A 71 0.59 5.29 -6.38
C THR A 71 -0.63 4.63 -7.02
N HIS A 72 -0.79 4.81 -8.32
CA HIS A 72 -1.83 4.10 -9.08
C HIS A 72 -1.69 2.57 -8.94
N PRO A 73 -2.76 1.78 -8.78
CA PRO A 73 -4.15 2.19 -8.65
C PRO A 73 -4.59 2.58 -7.24
N GLY A 74 -3.68 2.59 -6.27
CA GLY A 74 -3.96 2.81 -4.87
C GLY A 74 -4.19 1.50 -4.10
N GLY A 75 -4.06 1.55 -2.77
CA GLY A 75 -4.23 0.39 -1.90
C GLY A 75 -3.00 -0.52 -1.81
N VAL A 76 -3.06 -1.48 -0.90
CA VAL A 76 -1.98 -2.44 -0.63
C VAL A 76 -2.24 -3.73 -1.39
N THR A 77 -1.90 -3.78 -2.67
CA THR A 77 -2.23 -4.91 -3.54
C THR A 77 -1.04 -5.56 -4.23
N GLY A 78 0.14 -4.97 -4.17
CA GLY A 78 1.29 -5.43 -4.94
C GLY A 78 1.26 -5.03 -6.43
N ALA A 79 0.11 -4.69 -6.98
CA ALA A 79 -0.02 -4.24 -8.36
C ALA A 79 0.79 -2.98 -8.64
N ASN A 80 0.85 -2.08 -7.68
CA ASN A 80 1.62 -0.84 -7.74
C ASN A 80 3.11 -1.11 -8.03
N GLY A 81 3.73 -1.99 -7.26
CA GLY A 81 5.14 -2.36 -7.45
C GLY A 81 5.39 -3.09 -8.76
N TYR A 82 4.53 -4.04 -9.10
CA TYR A 82 4.62 -4.77 -10.36
C TYR A 82 4.55 -3.84 -11.57
N ASN A 83 3.57 -2.93 -11.58
CA ASN A 83 3.41 -1.98 -12.66
C ASN A 83 4.57 -0.99 -12.75
N ALA A 84 5.07 -0.50 -11.61
CA ALA A 84 6.23 0.37 -11.57
C ALA A 84 7.46 -0.30 -12.16
N ALA A 85 7.74 -1.55 -11.80
CA ALA A 85 8.84 -2.34 -12.34
C ALA A 85 8.73 -2.50 -13.87
N ARG A 86 7.53 -2.78 -14.39
CA ARG A 86 7.32 -2.87 -15.84
C ARG A 86 7.60 -1.56 -16.56
N VAL A 87 7.19 -0.43 -15.98
CA VAL A 87 7.46 0.88 -16.57
C VAL A 87 8.97 1.19 -16.58
N MET A 88 9.65 0.89 -15.48
CA MET A 88 11.10 1.04 -15.38
C MET A 88 11.82 0.23 -16.46
N LEU A 89 11.48 -1.05 -16.61
CA LEU A 89 12.09 -1.94 -17.60
C LEU A 89 11.87 -1.43 -19.03
N LYS A 90 10.70 -0.91 -19.35
CA LYS A 90 10.41 -0.34 -20.66
C LYS A 90 11.22 0.92 -20.95
N ARG A 91 11.48 1.74 -19.93
CA ARG A 91 12.22 3.00 -20.08
C ARG A 91 13.75 2.80 -20.11
N SER A 92 14.22 1.71 -19.51
CA SER A 92 15.66 1.38 -19.50
C SER A 92 16.10 0.58 -20.73
N SER A 93 15.17 0.10 -21.53
CA SER A 93 15.44 -0.55 -22.82
C SER A 93 15.21 0.41 -23.99
#